data_8084a698c0bcc50db91efb863b589f5c
#
_entry.id   8084a698c0bcc50db91efb863b589f5c
#
_cell.length_a   1.000
_cell.length_b   1.000
_cell.length_c   1.000
_cell.angle_alpha   90.00
_cell.angle_beta   90.00
_cell.angle_gamma   90.00
#
_symmetry.space_group_name_H-M   'P 1'
#
loop_
_entity.id
_entity.type
_entity.pdbx_description
1 polymer ?
#
loop_
_entity_poly.entity_id
_entity_poly.type
_entity_poly.pdbx_seq_one_letter_code
_entity_poly.pdbx_strand_id
1 'polypeptide(L)'
;MIITGKSLKLGDNINTDFIISGRYKFAITDMKELAKHIMEDIDPNFPAKITPGKSIIVAGNNFGLGSSREQAPLVIKEAGIVAVLAKEFARIFFRNGFNVGLPLITTDTSKIDEGDALEIDLDIGVVKNLTKGIALEIKPIPKFMQGFLRDGGIISYYKKHGELKI
;
A
#
# COMPACT_ATOMS: atom_id res chain seq x y z
N MET A 1 0.68 0.58 -16.32
CA MET A 1 0.31 -0.39 -15.25
C MET A 1 -0.97 0.07 -14.62
N ILE A 2 -2.01 -0.75 -14.73
CA ILE A 2 -3.35 -0.44 -14.20
C ILE A 2 -3.61 -1.32 -12.97
N ILE A 3 -4.08 -0.72 -11.88
CA ILE A 3 -4.47 -1.38 -10.64
C ILE A 3 -5.93 -1.05 -10.38
N THR A 4 -6.74 -2.05 -10.06
CA THR A 4 -8.17 -1.85 -9.75
C THR A 4 -8.51 -2.46 -8.40
N GLY A 5 -9.48 -1.87 -7.70
CA GLY A 5 -9.94 -2.41 -6.43
C GLY A 5 -10.97 -1.52 -5.74
N LYS A 6 -11.41 -1.96 -4.57
CA LYS A 6 -12.29 -1.18 -3.69
C LYS A 6 -11.51 -0.58 -2.54
N SER A 7 -11.87 0.64 -2.19
CA SER A 7 -11.25 1.37 -1.08
C SER A 7 -11.64 0.81 0.29
N LEU A 8 -10.64 0.65 1.14
CA LEU A 8 -10.75 0.48 2.58
C LEU A 8 -10.20 1.75 3.24
N LYS A 9 -11.08 2.57 3.80
CA LYS A 9 -10.70 3.91 4.26
C LYS A 9 -10.19 3.89 5.69
N LEU A 10 -9.05 4.54 5.89
CA LEU A 10 -8.41 4.81 7.17
C LEU A 10 -8.23 6.31 7.36
N GLY A 11 -7.98 6.73 8.61
CA GLY A 11 -7.72 8.12 8.95
C GLY A 11 -6.28 8.56 8.71
N ASP A 12 -5.90 9.62 9.42
CA ASP A 12 -4.53 10.15 9.47
C ASP A 12 -3.65 9.39 10.46
N ASN A 13 -2.33 9.58 10.34
CA ASN A 13 -1.34 9.13 11.32
C ASN A 13 -1.37 7.62 11.59
N ILE A 14 -1.47 6.82 10.55
CA ILE A 14 -1.40 5.36 10.66
C ILE A 14 0.04 4.95 10.94
N ASN A 15 0.31 4.62 12.19
CA ASN A 15 1.62 4.17 12.67
C ASN A 15 1.91 2.73 12.22
N THR A 16 3.18 2.39 12.02
CA THR A 16 3.59 1.01 11.69
C THR A 16 3.18 -0.01 12.76
N ASP A 17 3.09 0.40 14.04
CA ASP A 17 2.58 -0.46 15.11
C ASP A 17 1.06 -0.70 15.02
N PHE A 18 0.31 0.16 14.33
CA PHE A 18 -1.09 -0.07 14.01
C PHE A 18 -1.27 -0.93 12.75
N ILE A 19 -0.29 -0.89 11.83
CA ILE A 19 -0.31 -1.77 10.65
C ILE A 19 -0.13 -3.21 11.09
N ILE A 20 0.84 -3.46 11.97
CA ILE A 20 1.04 -4.77 12.60
C ILE A 20 1.54 -4.61 14.03
N SER A 21 0.75 -5.07 14.98
CA SER A 21 1.04 -4.98 16.41
C SER A 21 2.31 -5.74 16.78
N GLY A 22 3.08 -5.15 17.70
CA GLY A 22 4.28 -5.77 18.26
C GLY A 22 4.04 -7.15 18.87
N ARG A 23 2.87 -7.36 19.48
CA ARG A 23 2.49 -8.67 20.07
C ARG A 23 2.46 -9.82 19.07
N TYR A 24 2.07 -9.58 17.82
CA TYR A 24 2.06 -10.59 16.76
C TYR A 24 3.41 -10.69 16.06
N LYS A 25 4.02 -9.55 15.80
CA LYS A 25 5.28 -9.43 15.07
C LYS A 25 6.43 -10.21 15.68
N PHE A 26 6.49 -10.28 17.01
CA PHE A 26 7.53 -11.03 17.72
C PHE A 26 7.18 -12.52 17.91
N ALA A 27 5.90 -12.87 17.80
CA ALA A 27 5.40 -14.23 18.00
C ALA A 27 5.27 -15.03 16.70
N ILE A 28 5.03 -14.36 15.56
CA ILE A 28 4.73 -14.97 14.27
C ILE A 28 5.84 -14.64 13.29
N THR A 29 6.52 -15.64 12.76
CA THR A 29 7.60 -15.52 11.77
C THR A 29 7.12 -15.63 10.34
N ASP A 30 6.05 -16.39 10.09
CA ASP A 30 5.44 -16.54 8.77
C ASP A 30 4.65 -15.29 8.40
N MET A 31 4.98 -14.67 7.26
CA MET A 31 4.35 -13.41 6.82
C MET A 31 2.88 -13.57 6.47
N LYS A 32 2.46 -14.72 5.95
CA LYS A 32 1.06 -14.95 5.60
C LYS A 32 0.20 -15.09 6.85
N GLU A 33 0.72 -15.78 7.87
CA GLU A 33 0.05 -15.86 9.17
C GLU A 33 0.03 -14.49 9.87
N LEU A 34 1.13 -13.74 9.80
CA LEU A 34 1.21 -12.39 10.36
C LEU A 34 0.22 -11.43 9.68
N ALA A 35 0.03 -11.55 8.37
CA ALA A 35 -0.91 -10.72 7.59
C ALA A 35 -2.38 -10.90 8.00
N LYS A 36 -2.75 -12.00 8.65
CA LYS A 36 -4.10 -12.20 9.18
C LYS A 36 -4.45 -11.25 10.33
N HIS A 37 -3.44 -10.59 10.92
CA HIS A 37 -3.58 -9.64 12.04
C HIS A 37 -3.39 -8.17 11.62
N ILE A 38 -3.40 -7.90 10.31
CA ILE A 38 -3.19 -6.54 9.79
C ILE A 38 -4.26 -5.59 10.32
N MET A 39 -3.82 -4.41 10.80
CA MET A 39 -4.69 -3.32 11.27
C MET A 39 -5.67 -3.68 12.40
N GLU A 40 -5.52 -4.81 13.08
CA GLU A 40 -6.44 -5.23 14.16
C GLU A 40 -6.50 -4.22 15.32
N ASP A 41 -5.42 -3.48 15.58
CA ASP A 41 -5.39 -2.46 16.64
C ASP A 41 -6.15 -1.17 16.23
N ILE A 42 -6.48 -0.99 14.95
CA ILE A 42 -7.35 0.08 14.45
C ILE A 42 -8.80 -0.41 14.40
N ASP A 43 -9.02 -1.57 13.79
CA ASP A 43 -10.31 -2.22 13.63
C ASP A 43 -10.12 -3.74 13.67
N PRO A 44 -10.58 -4.43 14.72
CA PRO A 44 -10.47 -5.88 14.83
C PRO A 44 -11.07 -6.66 13.65
N ASN A 45 -12.02 -6.05 12.93
CA ASN A 45 -12.65 -6.64 11.75
C ASN A 45 -11.96 -6.28 10.43
N PHE A 46 -10.88 -5.47 10.47
CA PHE A 46 -10.21 -5.02 9.25
C PHE A 46 -9.74 -6.18 8.36
N PRO A 47 -9.10 -7.23 8.89
CA PRO A 47 -8.69 -8.38 8.07
C PRO A 47 -9.85 -9.02 7.30
N ALA A 48 -11.04 -9.10 7.90
CA ALA A 48 -12.23 -9.67 7.26
C ALA A 48 -12.80 -8.80 6.12
N LYS A 49 -12.47 -7.50 6.09
CA LYS A 49 -12.89 -6.58 5.02
C LYS A 49 -12.04 -6.73 3.75
N ILE A 50 -10.87 -7.32 3.85
CA ILE A 50 -9.94 -7.46 2.73
C ILE A 50 -10.44 -8.52 1.75
N THR A 51 -10.57 -8.14 0.49
CA THR A 51 -10.68 -9.07 -0.63
C THR A 51 -9.33 -9.12 -1.32
N PRO A 52 -8.55 -10.21 -1.16
CA PRO A 52 -7.21 -10.31 -1.75
C PRO A 52 -7.21 -10.03 -3.26
N GLY A 53 -6.27 -9.21 -3.71
CA GLY A 53 -6.16 -8.80 -5.11
C GLY A 53 -7.17 -7.74 -5.58
N LYS A 54 -8.07 -7.29 -4.68
CA LYS A 54 -9.14 -6.32 -5.01
C LYS A 54 -9.35 -5.22 -3.97
N SER A 55 -8.54 -5.17 -2.93
CA SER A 55 -8.64 -4.13 -1.89
C SER A 55 -7.51 -3.12 -2.00
N ILE A 56 -7.86 -1.85 -1.84
CA ILE A 56 -6.96 -0.70 -1.84
C ILE A 56 -7.13 0.03 -0.52
N ILE A 57 -6.06 0.22 0.23
CA ILE A 57 -6.09 1.07 1.43
C ILE A 57 -6.08 2.53 0.99
N VAL A 58 -6.96 3.34 1.60
CA VAL A 58 -7.05 4.77 1.36
C VAL A 58 -6.93 5.49 2.71
N ALA A 59 -5.86 6.23 2.91
CA ALA A 59 -5.56 6.91 4.17
C ALA A 59 -5.36 8.43 3.98
N GLY A 60 -5.27 9.14 5.07
CA GLY A 60 -5.00 10.58 5.10
C GLY A 60 -3.53 10.91 5.12
N ASN A 61 -3.15 11.85 6.01
CA ASN A 61 -1.77 12.29 6.15
C ASN A 61 -0.94 11.30 6.95
N ASN A 62 0.39 11.28 6.67
CA ASN A 62 1.38 10.67 7.51
C ASN A 62 1.20 9.15 7.71
N PHE A 63 0.91 8.44 6.63
CA PHE A 63 0.78 6.98 6.66
C PHE A 63 2.15 6.30 6.80
N GLY A 64 2.24 5.31 7.68
CA GLY A 64 3.46 4.54 7.90
C GLY A 64 4.49 5.22 8.81
N LEU A 65 4.04 6.21 9.63
CA LEU A 65 4.92 6.82 10.62
C LEU A 65 5.38 5.80 11.69
N GLY A 66 6.42 6.14 12.43
CA GLY A 66 6.97 5.30 13.50
C GLY A 66 8.20 4.52 13.06
N SER A 67 8.37 3.30 13.57
CA SER A 67 9.56 2.48 13.32
C SER A 67 9.73 2.11 11.85
N SER A 68 10.96 2.17 11.37
CA SER A 68 11.35 1.77 10.00
C SER A 68 11.33 0.24 9.82
N ARG A 69 10.13 -0.36 9.82
CA ARG A 69 9.97 -1.81 9.73
C ARG A 69 9.57 -2.19 8.30
N GLU A 70 10.43 -2.92 7.63
CA GLU A 70 10.15 -3.50 6.31
C GLU A 70 8.97 -4.48 6.35
N GLN A 71 8.71 -5.08 7.51
CA GLN A 71 7.57 -5.97 7.75
C GLN A 71 6.22 -5.28 7.56
N ALA A 72 6.08 -3.98 7.88
CA ALA A 72 4.81 -3.28 7.77
C ALA A 72 4.29 -3.21 6.32
N PRO A 73 5.03 -2.73 5.32
CA PRO A 73 4.58 -2.79 3.93
C PRO A 73 4.48 -4.23 3.38
N LEU A 74 5.32 -5.15 3.86
CA LEU A 74 5.27 -6.54 3.44
C LEU A 74 3.98 -7.22 3.90
N VAL A 75 3.57 -7.00 5.15
CA VAL A 75 2.28 -7.52 5.69
C VAL A 75 1.08 -7.00 4.89
N ILE A 76 1.09 -5.73 4.50
CA ILE A 76 0.02 -5.15 3.66
C ILE A 76 -0.05 -5.90 2.32
N LYS A 77 1.08 -6.13 1.69
CA LYS A 77 1.15 -6.88 0.42
C LYS A 77 0.70 -8.33 0.60
N GLU A 78 1.18 -9.03 1.62
CA GLU A 78 0.82 -10.42 1.90
C GLU A 78 -0.67 -10.60 2.27
N ALA A 79 -1.30 -9.59 2.85
CA ALA A 79 -2.75 -9.56 3.07
C ALA A 79 -3.57 -9.47 1.77
N GLY A 80 -2.91 -9.24 0.64
CA GLY A 80 -3.55 -9.14 -0.67
C GLY A 80 -4.04 -7.72 -1.03
N ILE A 81 -3.60 -6.71 -0.29
CA ILE A 81 -3.83 -5.30 -0.66
C ILE A 81 -2.99 -4.98 -1.91
N VAL A 82 -3.63 -4.42 -2.93
CA VAL A 82 -2.98 -4.17 -4.24
C VAL A 82 -2.32 -2.80 -4.35
N ALA A 83 -2.71 -1.85 -3.51
CA ALA A 83 -2.11 -0.52 -3.43
C ALA A 83 -2.51 0.19 -2.13
N VAL A 84 -1.75 1.19 -1.74
CA VAL A 84 -2.11 2.15 -0.69
C VAL A 84 -2.09 3.56 -1.28
N LEU A 85 -3.20 4.28 -1.13
CA LEU A 85 -3.31 5.69 -1.43
C LEU A 85 -3.27 6.49 -0.14
N ALA A 86 -2.50 7.57 -0.10
CA ALA A 86 -2.50 8.49 1.02
C ALA A 86 -2.20 9.92 0.55
N LYS A 87 -2.57 10.90 1.38
CA LYS A 87 -2.15 12.29 1.14
C LYS A 87 -0.66 12.46 1.35
N GLU A 88 -0.09 11.72 2.30
CA GLU A 88 1.32 11.76 2.63
C GLU A 88 1.76 10.44 3.26
N PHE A 89 2.98 10.00 2.93
CA PHE A 89 3.64 8.84 3.52
C PHE A 89 4.88 9.25 4.31
N ALA A 90 5.15 8.55 5.41
CA ALA A 90 6.45 8.63 6.05
C ALA A 90 7.55 8.14 5.08
N ARG A 91 8.67 8.87 5.00
CA ARG A 91 9.72 8.68 3.98
C ARG A 91 10.28 7.25 3.96
N ILE A 92 10.56 6.69 5.14
CA ILE A 92 11.14 5.34 5.26
C ILE A 92 10.11 4.29 4.83
N PHE A 93 8.84 4.44 5.26
CA PHE A 93 7.77 3.55 4.85
C PHE A 93 7.56 3.56 3.33
N PHE A 94 7.58 4.74 2.72
CA PHE A 94 7.44 4.92 1.27
C PHE A 94 8.54 4.15 0.51
N ARG A 95 9.80 4.30 0.94
CA ARG A 95 10.93 3.57 0.36
C ARG A 95 10.78 2.07 0.53
N ASN A 96 10.47 1.61 1.73
CA ASN A 96 10.30 0.18 2.03
C ASN A 96 9.15 -0.43 1.22
N GLY A 97 8.05 0.29 1.02
CA GLY A 97 6.94 -0.17 0.20
C GLY A 97 7.37 -0.49 -1.24
N PHE A 98 8.10 0.41 -1.88
CA PHE A 98 8.63 0.14 -3.22
C PHE A 98 9.65 -0.99 -3.25
N ASN A 99 10.48 -1.12 -2.21
CA ASN A 99 11.45 -2.22 -2.10
C ASN A 99 10.77 -3.59 -2.08
N VAL A 100 9.62 -3.70 -1.41
CA VAL A 100 8.84 -4.96 -1.38
C VAL A 100 7.83 -5.09 -2.52
N GLY A 101 7.73 -4.08 -3.39
CA GLY A 101 6.81 -4.09 -4.54
C GLY A 101 5.36 -3.80 -4.19
N LEU A 102 5.11 -3.01 -3.13
CA LEU A 102 3.80 -2.49 -2.78
C LEU A 102 3.63 -1.09 -3.40
N PRO A 103 2.63 -0.87 -4.28
CA PRO A 103 2.35 0.45 -4.82
C PRO A 103 1.86 1.42 -3.74
N LEU A 104 2.61 2.50 -3.53
CA LEU A 104 2.27 3.60 -2.61
C LEU A 104 2.06 4.87 -3.43
N ILE A 105 0.86 5.44 -3.38
CA ILE A 105 0.43 6.48 -4.29
C ILE A 105 -0.03 7.71 -3.51
N THR A 106 0.66 8.83 -3.73
CA THR A 106 0.30 10.11 -3.11
C THR A 106 -0.72 10.84 -3.97
N THR A 107 -1.89 11.13 -3.39
CA THR A 107 -2.99 11.87 -4.03
C THR A 107 -3.91 12.49 -2.98
N ASP A 108 -4.82 13.38 -3.39
CA ASP A 108 -5.86 13.90 -2.50
C ASP A 108 -6.94 12.83 -2.25
N THR A 109 -6.82 12.14 -1.13
CA THR A 109 -7.74 11.07 -0.73
C THR A 109 -9.05 11.57 -0.08
N SER A 110 -9.24 12.88 0.10
CA SER A 110 -10.44 13.46 0.72
C SER A 110 -11.72 13.17 -0.08
N LYS A 111 -11.58 12.93 -1.38
CA LYS A 111 -12.68 12.66 -2.31
C LYS A 111 -12.99 11.18 -2.51
N ILE A 112 -12.33 10.30 -1.76
CA ILE A 112 -12.55 8.85 -1.83
C ILE A 112 -13.21 8.40 -0.53
N ASP A 113 -14.33 7.70 -0.65
CA ASP A 113 -15.05 7.13 0.48
C ASP A 113 -14.81 5.62 0.62
N GLU A 114 -15.25 5.06 1.74
CA GLU A 114 -15.22 3.61 1.98
C GLU A 114 -16.01 2.88 0.90
N GLY A 115 -15.43 1.84 0.31
CA GLY A 115 -16.07 0.99 -0.69
C GLY A 115 -16.12 1.55 -2.11
N ASP A 116 -15.56 2.74 -2.38
CA ASP A 116 -15.47 3.30 -3.73
C ASP A 116 -14.64 2.36 -4.64
N ALA A 117 -15.12 2.17 -5.86
CA ALA A 117 -14.40 1.44 -6.90
C ALA A 117 -13.36 2.35 -7.53
N LEU A 118 -12.10 1.93 -7.51
CA LEU A 118 -10.96 2.72 -7.98
C LEU A 118 -10.23 2.03 -9.12
N GLU A 119 -9.78 2.82 -10.09
CA GLU A 119 -8.81 2.44 -11.12
C GLU A 119 -7.62 3.38 -11.06
N ILE A 120 -6.43 2.83 -10.90
CA ILE A 120 -5.17 3.57 -10.81
C ILE A 120 -4.36 3.28 -12.06
N ASP A 121 -4.04 4.29 -12.83
CA ASP A 121 -3.13 4.17 -13.97
C ASP A 121 -1.83 4.90 -13.66
N LEU A 122 -0.78 4.12 -13.39
CA LEU A 122 0.55 4.64 -13.06
C LEU A 122 1.30 5.22 -14.27
N ASP A 123 0.91 4.85 -15.49
CA ASP A 123 1.58 5.30 -16.71
C ASP A 123 1.15 6.73 -17.07
N ILE A 124 -0.13 7.04 -16.87
CA ILE A 124 -0.67 8.39 -17.10
C ILE A 124 -0.78 9.25 -15.84
N GLY A 125 -0.54 8.66 -14.66
CA GLY A 125 -0.52 9.38 -13.39
C GLY A 125 -1.90 9.81 -12.88
N VAL A 126 -2.91 8.92 -12.93
CA VAL A 126 -4.29 9.23 -12.55
C VAL A 126 -4.91 8.13 -11.70
N VAL A 127 -5.68 8.53 -10.69
CA VAL A 127 -6.63 7.67 -9.98
C VAL A 127 -8.04 8.06 -10.41
N LYS A 128 -8.78 7.13 -10.99
CA LYS A 128 -10.20 7.30 -11.28
C LYS A 128 -11.02 6.70 -10.16
N ASN A 129 -11.90 7.50 -9.56
CA ASN A 129 -12.94 7.01 -8.69
C ASN A 129 -14.16 6.71 -9.56
N LEU A 130 -14.36 5.43 -9.88
CA LEU A 130 -15.42 4.99 -10.79
C LEU A 130 -16.80 5.12 -10.16
N THR A 131 -16.90 5.04 -8.85
CA THR A 131 -18.16 5.22 -8.11
C THR A 131 -18.68 6.64 -8.24
N LYS A 132 -17.77 7.63 -8.14
CA LYS A 132 -18.14 9.06 -8.17
C LYS A 132 -17.96 9.72 -9.54
N GLY A 133 -17.34 9.04 -10.50
CA GLY A 133 -17.07 9.60 -11.83
C GLY A 133 -16.05 10.74 -11.83
N ILE A 134 -15.09 10.73 -10.91
CA ILE A 134 -14.04 11.76 -10.79
C ILE A 134 -12.65 11.18 -11.03
N ALA A 135 -11.73 12.01 -11.49
CA ALA A 135 -10.32 11.68 -11.65
C ALA A 135 -9.47 12.55 -10.70
N LEU A 136 -8.45 11.94 -10.11
CA LEU A 136 -7.50 12.57 -9.20
C LEU A 136 -6.10 12.42 -9.77
N GLU A 137 -5.32 13.50 -9.75
CA GLU A 137 -3.91 13.45 -10.13
C GLU A 137 -3.09 12.77 -9.03
N ILE A 138 -2.07 12.04 -9.42
CA ILE A 138 -1.09 11.48 -8.50
C ILE A 138 0.26 12.16 -8.68
N LYS A 139 1.06 12.19 -7.60
CA LYS A 139 2.47 12.54 -7.74
C LYS A 139 3.16 11.52 -8.65
N PRO A 140 3.91 11.98 -9.66
CA PRO A 140 4.61 11.06 -10.57
C PRO A 140 5.52 10.09 -9.82
N ILE A 141 5.43 8.82 -10.18
CA ILE A 141 6.33 7.78 -9.69
C ILE A 141 7.48 7.64 -10.69
N PRO A 142 8.74 7.79 -10.28
CA PRO A 142 9.88 7.60 -11.16
C PRO A 142 9.85 6.25 -11.88
N LYS A 143 10.25 6.22 -13.15
CA LYS A 143 10.17 5.01 -13.99
C LYS A 143 10.89 3.80 -13.39
N PHE A 144 12.05 4.02 -12.76
CA PHE A 144 12.79 2.94 -12.11
C PHE A 144 11.99 2.31 -10.94
N MET A 145 11.27 3.13 -10.17
CA MET A 145 10.40 2.64 -9.10
C MET A 145 9.20 1.86 -9.66
N GLN A 146 8.64 2.30 -10.78
CA GLN A 146 7.60 1.52 -11.47
C GLN A 146 8.13 0.15 -11.94
N GLY A 147 9.41 0.08 -12.32
CA GLY A 147 10.10 -1.19 -12.62
C GLY A 147 10.08 -2.15 -11.43
N PHE A 148 10.39 -1.66 -10.22
CA PHE A 148 10.33 -2.46 -9.01
C PHE A 148 8.91 -2.97 -8.72
N LEU A 149 7.90 -2.14 -8.90
CA LEU A 149 6.49 -2.55 -8.72
C LEU A 149 6.09 -3.66 -9.70
N ARG A 150 6.46 -3.53 -10.97
CA ARG A 150 6.15 -4.54 -12.01
C ARG A 150 6.78 -5.89 -11.72
N ASP A 151 7.99 -5.90 -11.17
CA ASP A 151 8.74 -7.14 -10.89
C ASP A 151 8.53 -7.65 -9.46
N GLY A 152 7.65 -7.00 -8.67
CA GLY A 152 7.28 -7.45 -7.33
C GLY A 152 8.28 -7.10 -6.23
N GLY A 153 9.13 -6.09 -6.45
CA GLY A 153 10.08 -5.52 -5.50
C GLY A 153 11.51 -5.49 -6.02
N ILE A 154 12.37 -4.79 -5.30
CA ILE A 154 13.77 -4.55 -5.73
C ILE A 154 14.59 -5.84 -5.86
N ILE A 155 14.37 -6.81 -4.98
CA ILE A 155 15.08 -8.09 -5.01
C ILE A 155 14.68 -8.90 -6.25
N SER A 156 13.38 -8.98 -6.55
CA SER A 156 12.86 -9.66 -7.73
C SER A 156 13.33 -8.98 -9.02
N TYR A 157 13.33 -7.63 -9.01
CA TYR A 157 13.86 -6.84 -10.12
C TYR A 157 15.34 -7.17 -10.38
N TYR A 158 16.17 -7.14 -9.33
CA TYR A 158 17.60 -7.44 -9.45
C TYR A 158 17.86 -8.87 -9.95
N LYS A 159 17.13 -9.85 -9.42
CA LYS A 159 17.25 -11.26 -9.89
C LYS A 159 16.92 -11.42 -11.37
N LYS A 160 15.96 -10.62 -11.86
CA LYS A 160 15.51 -10.69 -13.27
C LYS A 160 16.43 -9.96 -14.23
N HIS A 161 16.98 -8.81 -13.82
CA HIS A 161 17.72 -7.91 -14.72
C HIS A 161 19.25 -7.92 -14.49
N GLY A 162 19.73 -8.47 -13.36
CA GLY A 162 21.16 -8.55 -13.00
C GLY A 162 21.77 -7.22 -12.56
N GLU A 163 21.05 -6.12 -12.67
CA GLU A 163 21.51 -4.77 -12.31
C GLU A 163 20.34 -3.89 -11.87
N LEU A 164 20.63 -2.83 -11.11
CA LEU A 164 19.66 -1.80 -10.75
C LEU A 164 19.80 -0.63 -11.72
N LYS A 165 18.86 -0.48 -12.66
CA LYS A 165 18.77 0.70 -13.54
C LYS A 165 17.99 1.78 -12.83
N ILE A 166 18.70 2.80 -12.33
CA ILE A 166 18.17 3.94 -11.59
C ILE A 166 18.12 5.17 -12.50
#